data_ea85ec6e58df743f3c76ec29e4f41f54
#
_entry.id   ea85ec6e58df743f3c76ec29e4f41f54
#
_cell.length_a   1.000
_cell.length_b   1.000
_cell.length_c   1.000
_cell.angle_alpha   90.00
_cell.angle_beta   90.00
_cell.angle_gamma   90.00
#
_symmetry.space_group_name_H-M   'P 1'
#
loop_
_entity.id
_entity.type
_entity.pdbx_description
1 polymer ?
#
loop_
_entity_poly.entity_id
_entity_poly.type
_entity_poly.pdbx_seq_one_letter_code
_entity_poly.pdbx_strand_id
1 'polypeptide(L)'
;MSLNQFQIIKSLGEALSWFERELSWGVPAAELNHLTGRIGELYTAMFTYGQMATEVNQRGYDVVSAGGERISVKTITSSNQVGFNHNTFEYVDRVVVLRLNTEDMAIEILLDKPASDARAFMREDKAGKLIFPIYRSAAQADDVSVTDLLVTKEAQYKGYIIKQYENGTVHVEKDAVVQQPALPILRQFAAELQVDPLNSTGSPKNTRYLGDQIIRKIIDLQ
;
A
#
# COMPACT_ATOMS: atom_id res chain seq x y z
N MET A 1 -4.19 9.84 -26.52
CA MET A 1 -3.71 8.45 -26.76
C MET A 1 -4.03 7.63 -25.51
N SER A 2 -4.81 6.55 -25.64
CA SER A 2 -5.02 5.63 -24.51
C SER A 2 -3.79 4.74 -24.30
N LEU A 3 -3.42 4.50 -23.05
CA LEU A 3 -2.33 3.58 -22.70
C LEU A 3 -2.83 2.13 -22.84
N ASN A 4 -2.06 1.24 -23.44
CA ASN A 4 -2.35 -0.19 -23.37
C ASN A 4 -1.94 -0.76 -21.98
N GLN A 5 -2.40 -1.98 -21.65
CA GLN A 5 -2.14 -2.60 -20.34
C GLN A 5 -0.66 -2.74 -20.04
N PHE A 6 0.17 -3.08 -21.02
CA PHE A 6 1.62 -3.16 -20.83
C PHE A 6 2.22 -1.81 -20.44
N GLN A 7 1.76 -0.71 -21.09
CA GLN A 7 2.21 0.64 -20.76
C GLN A 7 1.75 1.08 -19.38
N ILE A 8 0.53 0.70 -18.97
CA ILE A 8 0.00 0.97 -17.61
C ILE A 8 0.87 0.28 -16.55
N ILE A 9 1.14 -1.03 -16.73
CA ILE A 9 1.98 -1.81 -15.80
C ILE A 9 3.41 -1.22 -15.73
N LYS A 10 4.00 -0.90 -16.87
CA LYS A 10 5.33 -0.28 -16.94
C LYS A 10 5.35 1.06 -16.21
N SER A 11 4.36 1.93 -16.48
CA SER A 11 4.26 3.25 -15.84
C SER A 11 4.01 3.13 -14.32
N LEU A 12 3.27 2.12 -13.87
CA LEU A 12 3.09 1.84 -12.44
C LEU A 12 4.43 1.47 -11.78
N GLY A 13 5.20 0.57 -12.40
CA GLY A 13 6.52 0.19 -11.90
C GLY A 13 7.49 1.37 -11.83
N GLU A 14 7.51 2.23 -12.85
CA GLU A 14 8.32 3.45 -12.88
C GLU A 14 7.89 4.44 -11.79
N ALA A 15 6.59 4.64 -11.59
CA ALA A 15 6.05 5.53 -10.56
C ALA A 15 6.37 5.03 -9.14
N LEU A 16 6.25 3.72 -8.88
CA LEU A 16 6.62 3.12 -7.60
C LEU A 16 8.13 3.26 -7.33
N SER A 17 8.97 3.01 -8.33
CA SER A 17 10.42 3.16 -8.19
C SER A 17 10.82 4.60 -7.93
N TRP A 18 10.13 5.56 -8.55
CA TRP A 18 10.36 6.98 -8.27
C TRP A 18 9.93 7.35 -6.86
N PHE A 19 8.75 6.92 -6.44
CA PHE A 19 8.23 7.17 -5.10
C PHE A 19 9.18 6.62 -4.01
N GLU A 20 9.64 5.38 -4.15
CA GLU A 20 10.61 4.75 -3.25
C GLU A 20 11.93 5.53 -3.19
N ARG A 21 12.41 6.01 -4.31
CA ARG A 21 13.64 6.82 -4.39
C ARG A 21 13.49 8.15 -3.65
N GLU A 22 12.39 8.87 -3.83
CA GLU A 22 12.12 10.12 -3.11
C GLU A 22 12.07 9.88 -1.59
N LEU A 23 11.40 8.80 -1.14
CA LEU A 23 11.41 8.41 0.26
C LEU A 23 12.83 8.11 0.78
N SER A 24 13.66 7.47 -0.03
CA SER A 24 15.05 7.15 0.34
C SER A 24 15.92 8.40 0.50
N TRP A 25 15.59 9.48 -0.19
CA TRP A 25 16.22 10.80 -0.03
C TRP A 25 15.67 11.60 1.14
N GLY A 26 14.68 11.07 1.88
CA GLY A 26 14.10 11.69 3.06
C GLY A 26 12.92 12.62 2.75
N VAL A 27 12.39 12.61 1.52
CA VAL A 27 11.18 13.38 1.19
C VAL A 27 9.99 12.76 1.90
N PRO A 28 9.23 13.53 2.72
CA PRO A 28 8.06 13.01 3.40
C PRO A 28 7.00 12.51 2.41
N ALA A 29 6.40 11.35 2.66
CA ALA A 29 5.35 10.80 1.79
C ALA A 29 4.17 11.76 1.58
N ALA A 30 3.88 12.63 2.56
CA ALA A 30 2.84 13.65 2.47
C ALA A 30 3.12 14.73 1.41
N GLU A 31 4.37 14.92 0.99
CA GLU A 31 4.76 15.87 -0.07
C GLU A 31 4.64 15.23 -1.46
N LEU A 32 4.56 13.90 -1.54
CA LEU A 32 4.48 13.13 -2.79
C LEU A 32 3.04 12.83 -3.23
N ASN A 33 2.08 13.70 -2.88
CA ASN A 33 0.65 13.49 -3.13
C ASN A 33 0.30 13.25 -4.60
N HIS A 34 0.93 13.99 -5.52
CA HIS A 34 0.70 13.80 -6.97
C HIS A 34 1.15 12.42 -7.43
N LEU A 35 2.31 11.98 -6.95
CA LEU A 35 2.85 10.67 -7.30
C LEU A 35 2.03 9.55 -6.66
N THR A 36 1.62 9.71 -5.41
CA THR A 36 0.71 8.80 -4.69
C THR A 36 -0.62 8.65 -5.45
N GLY A 37 -1.22 9.75 -5.88
CA GLY A 37 -2.44 9.73 -6.68
C GLY A 37 -2.25 8.98 -8.00
N ARG A 38 -1.18 9.29 -8.72
CA ARG A 38 -0.85 8.64 -9.99
C ARG A 38 -0.62 7.14 -9.87
N ILE A 39 0.05 6.69 -8.81
CA ILE A 39 0.25 5.27 -8.50
C ILE A 39 -1.11 4.56 -8.35
N GLY A 40 -2.02 5.15 -7.57
CA GLY A 40 -3.34 4.55 -7.37
C GLY A 40 -4.20 4.50 -8.62
N GLU A 41 -4.18 5.54 -9.44
CA GLU A 41 -4.87 5.58 -10.73
C GLU A 41 -4.34 4.47 -11.67
N LEU A 42 -3.01 4.35 -11.82
CA LEU A 42 -2.39 3.32 -12.65
C LEU A 42 -2.68 1.92 -12.11
N TYR A 43 -2.62 1.72 -10.79
CA TYR A 43 -2.96 0.46 -10.17
C TYR A 43 -4.43 0.08 -10.42
N THR A 44 -5.35 1.04 -10.27
CA THR A 44 -6.77 0.82 -10.55
C THR A 44 -7.01 0.50 -12.02
N ALA A 45 -6.39 1.22 -12.95
CA ALA A 45 -6.49 0.94 -14.37
C ALA A 45 -5.94 -0.44 -14.74
N MET A 46 -4.88 -0.89 -14.04
CA MET A 46 -4.30 -2.22 -14.23
C MET A 46 -5.29 -3.31 -13.82
N PHE A 47 -5.80 -3.31 -12.58
CA PHE A 47 -6.62 -4.43 -12.09
C PHE A 47 -8.05 -4.44 -12.66
N THR A 48 -8.54 -3.28 -13.12
CA THR A 48 -9.85 -3.19 -13.81
C THR A 48 -9.75 -3.39 -15.32
N TYR A 49 -8.55 -3.67 -15.85
CA TYR A 49 -8.26 -3.70 -17.29
C TYR A 49 -8.73 -2.44 -18.00
N GLY A 50 -8.75 -1.33 -17.28
CA GLY A 50 -9.31 -0.05 -17.68
C GLY A 50 -8.31 0.86 -18.37
N GLN A 51 -8.73 2.11 -18.52
CA GLN A 51 -7.96 3.19 -19.11
C GLN A 51 -7.94 4.39 -18.16
N MET A 52 -6.83 5.11 -18.17
CA MET A 52 -6.75 6.41 -17.52
C MET A 52 -7.71 7.39 -18.19
N ALA A 53 -8.32 8.26 -17.40
CA ALA A 53 -9.09 9.38 -17.93
C ALA A 53 -8.20 10.25 -18.83
N THR A 54 -8.70 10.60 -20.02
CA THR A 54 -7.89 11.27 -21.07
C THR A 54 -7.87 12.79 -20.98
N GLU A 55 -8.82 13.38 -20.23
CA GLU A 55 -8.95 14.83 -20.08
C GLU A 55 -8.45 15.28 -18.70
N VAL A 56 -7.67 16.36 -18.66
CA VAL A 56 -7.01 16.92 -17.47
C VAL A 56 -8.01 17.42 -16.41
N ASN A 57 -9.29 17.58 -16.73
CA ASN A 57 -10.35 18.01 -15.83
C ASN A 57 -11.62 17.17 -15.99
N GLN A 58 -11.48 15.86 -16.08
CA GLN A 58 -12.67 15.01 -16.15
C GLN A 58 -13.49 15.11 -14.86
N ARG A 59 -14.81 15.12 -15.03
CA ARG A 59 -15.74 15.37 -13.93
C ARG A 59 -15.81 14.18 -12.98
N GLY A 60 -14.95 14.19 -11.95
CA GLY A 60 -15.09 13.36 -10.76
C GLY A 60 -14.53 11.93 -10.83
N TYR A 61 -14.09 11.46 -12.02
CA TYR A 61 -13.50 10.12 -12.16
C TYR A 61 -12.09 10.17 -12.78
N ASP A 62 -11.30 9.18 -12.46
CA ASP A 62 -9.85 9.12 -12.77
C ASP A 62 -9.55 7.96 -13.74
N VAL A 63 -10.36 6.91 -13.73
CA VAL A 63 -10.20 5.68 -14.53
C VAL A 63 -11.55 5.26 -15.10
N VAL A 64 -11.53 4.68 -16.30
CA VAL A 64 -12.68 3.98 -16.88
C VAL A 64 -12.33 2.51 -17.00
N SER A 65 -13.11 1.61 -16.36
CA SER A 65 -12.88 0.16 -16.39
C SER A 65 -13.10 -0.43 -17.78
N ALA A 66 -12.68 -1.68 -18.01
CA ALA A 66 -13.00 -2.40 -19.24
C ALA A 66 -14.52 -2.57 -19.47
N GLY A 67 -15.30 -2.56 -18.39
CA GLY A 67 -16.77 -2.59 -18.42
C GLY A 67 -17.43 -1.22 -18.69
N GLY A 68 -16.63 -0.15 -18.80
CA GLY A 68 -17.12 1.22 -19.03
C GLY A 68 -17.50 1.97 -17.75
N GLU A 69 -17.24 1.42 -16.55
CA GLU A 69 -17.50 2.09 -15.28
C GLU A 69 -16.53 3.27 -15.07
N ARG A 70 -17.06 4.41 -14.69
CA ARG A 70 -16.30 5.61 -14.32
C ARG A 70 -15.88 5.51 -12.85
N ILE A 71 -14.59 5.34 -12.60
CA ILE A 71 -14.05 5.06 -11.28
C ILE A 71 -13.37 6.29 -10.73
N SER A 72 -13.80 6.75 -9.54
CA SER A 72 -13.05 7.74 -8.77
C SER A 72 -12.07 7.04 -7.84
N VAL A 73 -10.80 7.42 -7.95
CA VAL A 73 -9.70 6.81 -7.19
C VAL A 73 -9.18 7.81 -6.16
N LYS A 74 -9.00 7.36 -4.94
CA LYS A 74 -8.31 8.10 -3.89
C LYS A 74 -7.22 7.24 -3.28
N THR A 75 -6.02 7.78 -3.24
CA THR A 75 -4.85 7.08 -2.68
C THR A 75 -4.27 7.89 -1.55
N ILE A 76 -3.99 7.22 -0.45
CA ILE A 76 -3.41 7.81 0.75
C ILE A 76 -2.15 7.04 1.17
N THR A 77 -1.32 7.67 1.97
CA THR A 77 -0.23 7.02 2.69
C THR A 77 -0.56 6.86 4.18
N SER A 78 -0.91 7.94 4.85
CA SER A 78 -1.13 7.97 6.31
C SER A 78 -2.43 8.66 6.74
N SER A 79 -3.20 9.25 5.80
CA SER A 79 -4.46 9.94 6.12
C SER A 79 -5.50 8.96 6.68
N ASN A 80 -6.35 9.46 7.58
CA ASN A 80 -7.47 8.73 8.15
C ASN A 80 -8.82 9.05 7.48
N GLN A 81 -8.81 9.82 6.41
CA GLN A 81 -10.00 10.14 5.63
C GLN A 81 -9.64 10.57 4.21
N VAL A 82 -10.59 10.41 3.29
CA VAL A 82 -10.52 10.95 1.93
C VAL A 82 -11.78 11.74 1.61
N GLY A 83 -11.65 12.74 0.74
CA GLY A 83 -12.75 13.60 0.34
C GLY A 83 -13.07 13.50 -1.14
N PHE A 84 -14.37 13.51 -1.45
CA PHE A 84 -14.89 13.55 -2.81
C PHE A 84 -15.68 14.85 -3.01
N ASN A 85 -15.66 15.37 -4.24
CA ASN A 85 -16.45 16.53 -4.57
C ASN A 85 -17.90 16.11 -4.81
N HIS A 86 -18.83 16.66 -4.00
CA HIS A 86 -20.25 16.36 -4.08
C HIS A 86 -20.81 16.60 -5.52
N ASN A 87 -20.45 17.73 -6.12
CA ASN A 87 -21.00 18.14 -7.42
C ASN A 87 -20.56 17.24 -8.59
N THR A 88 -19.50 16.49 -8.43
CA THR A 88 -18.99 15.59 -9.47
C THR A 88 -19.17 14.10 -9.13
N PHE A 89 -19.60 13.81 -7.90
CA PHE A 89 -19.80 12.43 -7.44
C PHE A 89 -20.93 11.70 -8.19
N GLU A 90 -21.92 12.43 -8.69
CA GLU A 90 -23.01 11.89 -9.52
C GLU A 90 -22.54 11.25 -10.85
N TYR A 91 -21.34 11.63 -11.32
CA TYR A 91 -20.74 11.07 -12.54
C TYR A 91 -19.89 9.83 -12.28
N VAL A 92 -19.79 9.38 -11.03
CA VAL A 92 -18.96 8.24 -10.61
C VAL A 92 -19.83 7.01 -10.47
N ASP A 93 -19.43 5.91 -11.13
CA ASP A 93 -20.12 4.62 -11.05
C ASP A 93 -19.53 3.75 -9.92
N ARG A 94 -18.21 3.88 -9.66
CA ARG A 94 -17.47 3.07 -8.69
C ARG A 94 -16.43 3.91 -7.95
N VAL A 95 -16.23 3.63 -6.70
CA VAL A 95 -15.22 4.27 -5.83
C VAL A 95 -14.17 3.26 -5.41
N VAL A 96 -12.91 3.63 -5.61
CA VAL A 96 -11.75 2.88 -5.14
C VAL A 96 -10.93 3.76 -4.20
N VAL A 97 -10.70 3.29 -2.98
CA VAL A 97 -9.80 3.95 -2.02
C VAL A 97 -8.64 3.01 -1.73
N LEU A 98 -7.44 3.51 -1.91
CA LEU A 98 -6.20 2.76 -1.77
C LEU A 98 -5.33 3.36 -0.66
N ARG A 99 -4.54 2.51 -0.02
CA ARG A 99 -3.42 2.92 0.81
C ARG A 99 -2.12 2.44 0.17
N LEU A 100 -1.17 3.35 0.00
CA LEU A 100 0.20 3.02 -0.32
C LEU A 100 0.98 2.89 0.99
N ASN A 101 1.25 1.66 1.40
CA ASN A 101 2.10 1.35 2.53
C ASN A 101 3.55 1.66 2.16
N THR A 102 4.11 2.69 2.79
CA THR A 102 5.46 3.19 2.49
C THR A 102 6.58 2.32 3.07
N GLU A 103 6.28 1.44 4.03
CA GLU A 103 7.26 0.53 4.63
C GLU A 103 7.48 -0.70 3.74
N ASP A 104 6.40 -1.27 3.24
CA ASP A 104 6.44 -2.49 2.42
C ASP A 104 6.32 -2.23 0.92
N MET A 105 6.14 -0.96 0.52
CA MET A 105 5.83 -0.55 -0.85
C MET A 105 4.66 -1.35 -1.45
N ALA A 106 3.67 -1.64 -0.60
CA ALA A 106 2.48 -2.41 -0.96
C ALA A 106 1.27 -1.49 -1.14
N ILE A 107 0.38 -1.85 -2.07
CA ILE A 107 -0.88 -1.14 -2.30
C ILE A 107 -2.00 -1.97 -1.70
N GLU A 108 -2.73 -1.39 -0.73
CA GLU A 108 -3.86 -1.99 -0.05
C GLU A 108 -5.16 -1.39 -0.59
N ILE A 109 -6.16 -2.22 -0.88
CA ILE A 109 -7.50 -1.75 -1.26
C ILE A 109 -8.32 -1.58 0.03
N LEU A 110 -8.62 -0.33 0.40
CA LEU A 110 -9.41 -0.01 1.58
C LEU A 110 -10.91 0.01 1.29
N LEU A 111 -11.28 0.37 0.06
CA LEU A 111 -12.66 0.37 -0.43
C LEU A 111 -12.63 0.09 -1.92
N ASP A 112 -13.53 -0.77 -2.36
CA ASP A 112 -13.84 -1.02 -3.77
C ASP A 112 -15.32 -1.37 -3.87
N LYS A 113 -16.16 -0.36 -4.21
CA LYS A 113 -17.62 -0.50 -4.20
C LYS A 113 -18.28 0.37 -5.27
N PRO A 114 -19.50 0.01 -5.72
CA PRO A 114 -20.38 0.92 -6.44
C PRO A 114 -20.52 2.26 -5.69
N ALA A 115 -20.61 3.37 -6.43
CA ALA A 115 -20.66 4.70 -5.83
C ALA A 115 -21.89 4.89 -4.92
N SER A 116 -23.02 4.28 -5.25
CA SER A 116 -24.23 4.25 -4.43
C SER A 116 -23.96 3.65 -3.03
N ASP A 117 -23.26 2.52 -3.00
CA ASP A 117 -22.95 1.81 -1.77
C ASP A 117 -21.87 2.54 -0.96
N ALA A 118 -20.84 3.05 -1.65
CA ALA A 118 -19.79 3.85 -1.03
C ALA A 118 -20.36 5.12 -0.37
N ARG A 119 -21.38 5.76 -0.98
CA ARG A 119 -22.04 6.96 -0.46
C ARG A 119 -22.65 6.75 0.93
N ALA A 120 -23.13 5.56 1.25
CA ALA A 120 -23.70 5.24 2.56
C ALA A 120 -22.67 5.33 3.71
N PHE A 121 -21.39 5.18 3.42
CA PHE A 121 -20.28 5.29 4.39
C PHE A 121 -19.68 6.71 4.45
N MET A 122 -20.15 7.64 3.64
CA MET A 122 -19.65 9.02 3.59
C MET A 122 -20.52 9.95 4.40
N ARG A 123 -19.89 10.92 5.05
CA ARG A 123 -20.55 12.06 5.66
C ARG A 123 -20.29 13.31 4.82
N GLU A 124 -21.23 14.24 4.81
CA GLU A 124 -21.02 15.56 4.23
C GLU A 124 -20.42 16.50 5.27
N ASP A 125 -19.37 17.21 4.92
CA ASP A 125 -18.78 18.23 5.78
C ASP A 125 -19.53 19.58 5.61
N LYS A 126 -19.15 20.59 6.42
CA LYS A 126 -19.78 21.92 6.39
C LYS A 126 -19.56 22.66 5.06
N ALA A 127 -18.60 22.24 4.26
CA ALA A 127 -18.29 22.81 2.95
C ALA A 127 -18.95 22.05 1.78
N GLY A 128 -19.81 21.06 2.07
CA GLY A 128 -20.48 20.24 1.06
C GLY A 128 -19.56 19.20 0.41
N LYS A 129 -18.47 18.81 1.07
CA LYS A 129 -17.58 17.76 0.59
C LYS A 129 -17.97 16.42 1.21
N LEU A 130 -17.99 15.37 0.40
CA LEU A 130 -18.23 14.01 0.86
C LEU A 130 -16.96 13.44 1.46
N ILE A 131 -16.97 13.12 2.75
CA ILE A 131 -15.82 12.58 3.48
C ILE A 131 -16.06 11.10 3.77
N PHE A 132 -15.20 10.25 3.25
CA PHE A 132 -15.11 8.85 3.61
C PHE A 132 -14.08 8.69 4.74
N PRO A 133 -14.50 8.31 5.95
CA PRO A 133 -13.59 8.05 7.05
C PRO A 133 -12.93 6.69 6.87
N ILE A 134 -11.62 6.66 7.03
CA ILE A 134 -10.86 5.42 7.04
C ILE A 134 -10.71 5.01 8.49
N TYR A 135 -11.64 4.16 8.93
CA TYR A 135 -11.50 3.55 10.23
C TYR A 135 -10.30 2.62 10.19
N ARG A 136 -9.30 2.87 11.02
CA ARG A 136 -8.41 1.81 11.45
C ARG A 136 -9.27 0.87 12.29
N SER A 137 -9.98 -0.05 11.67
CA SER A 137 -10.42 -1.19 12.42
C SER A 137 -9.14 -1.92 12.82
N ALA A 138 -8.98 -2.18 14.10
CA ALA A 138 -8.00 -3.15 14.58
C ALA A 138 -8.22 -4.57 13.99
N ALA A 139 -9.13 -4.70 13.00
CA ALA A 139 -9.62 -5.92 12.36
C ALA A 139 -9.67 -5.85 10.83
N GLN A 140 -8.93 -4.91 10.21
CA GLN A 140 -8.72 -4.85 8.75
C GLN A 140 -7.29 -4.43 8.46
N ALA A 141 -6.34 -5.06 9.10
CA ALA A 141 -5.58 -6.07 8.40
C ALA A 141 -6.60 -7.13 7.93
N ASP A 142 -6.79 -7.33 6.66
CA ASP A 142 -6.88 -8.67 6.17
C ASP A 142 -5.48 -9.28 6.46
N ASP A 143 -5.22 -9.51 7.73
CA ASP A 143 -4.55 -10.68 8.15
C ASP A 143 -5.38 -11.81 7.53
N VAL A 144 -4.99 -12.27 6.37
CA VAL A 144 -5.06 -13.71 6.12
C VAL A 144 -4.58 -14.27 7.43
N SER A 145 -5.52 -14.79 8.21
CA SER A 145 -5.26 -15.15 9.61
C SER A 145 -3.98 -15.96 9.57
N VAL A 146 -2.87 -15.39 10.06
CA VAL A 146 -1.54 -16.02 9.98
C VAL A 146 -1.57 -17.34 10.72
N THR A 147 -2.64 -17.55 11.52
CA THR A 147 -2.96 -18.80 12.19
C THR A 147 -3.12 -20.00 11.27
N ASP A 148 -3.47 -19.80 9.98
CA ASP A 148 -3.64 -20.88 9.00
C ASP A 148 -2.44 -21.00 8.04
N LEU A 149 -1.44 -20.08 8.12
CA LEU A 149 -0.27 -20.11 7.27
C LEU A 149 0.87 -20.90 7.92
N LEU A 150 1.59 -21.68 7.12
CA LEU A 150 2.75 -22.44 7.58
C LEU A 150 3.94 -21.49 7.78
N VAL A 151 4.59 -21.62 8.96
CA VAL A 151 5.89 -20.99 9.20
C VAL A 151 6.94 -21.74 8.40
N THR A 152 7.57 -21.07 7.46
CA THR A 152 8.61 -21.66 6.58
C THR A 152 10.01 -21.49 7.15
N LYS A 153 10.24 -20.43 7.93
CA LYS A 153 11.51 -20.16 8.60
C LYS A 153 11.25 -19.46 9.93
N GLU A 154 12.08 -19.78 10.91
CA GLU A 154 12.05 -19.15 12.22
C GLU A 154 13.48 -18.98 12.75
N ALA A 155 13.74 -17.87 13.44
CA ALA A 155 14.99 -17.65 14.15
C ALA A 155 14.73 -16.86 15.44
N GLN A 156 15.56 -17.12 16.45
CA GLN A 156 15.51 -16.41 17.72
C GLN A 156 16.72 -15.48 17.87
N TYR A 157 16.46 -14.24 18.27
CA TYR A 157 17.51 -13.26 18.50
C TYR A 157 17.12 -12.28 19.60
N LYS A 158 17.98 -12.17 20.65
CA LYS A 158 17.78 -11.25 21.79
C LYS A 158 16.39 -11.29 22.42
N GLY A 159 15.83 -12.49 22.59
CA GLY A 159 14.49 -12.68 23.17
C GLY A 159 13.33 -12.40 22.24
N TYR A 160 13.60 -12.13 20.96
CA TYR A 160 12.60 -12.05 19.92
C TYR A 160 12.59 -13.33 19.09
N ILE A 161 11.41 -13.69 18.56
CA ILE A 161 11.22 -14.75 17.59
C ILE A 161 10.82 -14.08 16.27
N ILE A 162 11.58 -14.34 15.21
CA ILE A 162 11.31 -13.82 13.87
C ILE A 162 10.81 -14.99 13.05
N LYS A 163 9.59 -14.90 12.53
CA LYS A 163 8.92 -15.94 11.74
C LYS A 163 8.67 -15.45 10.33
N GLN A 164 8.97 -16.29 9.34
CA GLN A 164 8.55 -16.08 7.96
C GLN A 164 7.52 -17.14 7.59
N TYR A 165 6.40 -16.71 7.03
CA TYR A 165 5.31 -17.57 6.60
C TYR A 165 5.41 -17.89 5.10
N GLU A 166 4.67 -18.89 4.64
CA GLU A 166 4.68 -19.36 3.26
C GLU A 166 4.32 -18.30 2.21
N ASN A 167 3.53 -17.29 2.58
CA ASN A 167 3.21 -16.14 1.74
C ASN A 167 4.30 -15.05 1.76
N GLY A 168 5.43 -15.28 2.47
CA GLY A 168 6.53 -14.35 2.63
C GLY A 168 6.32 -13.29 3.73
N THR A 169 5.18 -13.25 4.40
CA THR A 169 4.95 -12.35 5.54
C THR A 169 5.96 -12.65 6.65
N VAL A 170 6.48 -11.59 7.30
CA VAL A 170 7.41 -11.71 8.42
C VAL A 170 6.78 -11.10 9.66
N HIS A 171 6.72 -11.88 10.74
CA HIS A 171 6.36 -11.41 12.07
C HIS A 171 7.58 -11.40 12.99
N VAL A 172 7.61 -10.43 13.86
CA VAL A 172 8.55 -10.35 14.99
C VAL A 172 7.74 -10.44 16.26
N GLU A 173 8.01 -11.43 17.08
CA GLU A 173 7.30 -11.66 18.35
C GLU A 173 8.24 -11.45 19.52
N LYS A 174 7.74 -10.91 20.61
CA LYS A 174 8.40 -10.85 21.91
C LYS A 174 7.41 -11.24 22.98
N ASP A 175 7.79 -12.19 23.84
CA ASP A 175 6.92 -12.71 24.91
C ASP A 175 5.54 -13.17 24.38
N ALA A 176 5.53 -13.84 23.23
CA ALA A 176 4.34 -14.30 22.48
C ALA A 176 3.42 -13.17 21.99
N VAL A 177 3.89 -11.92 21.97
CA VAL A 177 3.15 -10.77 21.41
C VAL A 177 3.80 -10.31 20.12
N VAL A 178 3.01 -10.26 19.04
CA VAL A 178 3.46 -9.73 17.75
C VAL A 178 3.76 -8.25 17.87
N GLN A 179 4.96 -7.85 17.46
CA GLN A 179 5.42 -6.47 17.47
C GLN A 179 5.07 -5.81 16.13
N GLN A 180 4.30 -4.74 16.17
CA GLN A 180 3.94 -3.94 15.00
C GLN A 180 4.21 -2.46 15.25
N PRO A 181 4.88 -1.79 14.31
CA PRO A 181 5.47 -2.29 13.06
C PRO A 181 6.73 -3.13 13.29
N ALA A 182 6.93 -4.18 12.49
CA ALA A 182 8.10 -5.07 12.57
C ALA A 182 9.39 -4.43 12.00
N LEU A 183 9.26 -3.58 10.97
CA LEU A 183 10.39 -3.06 10.20
C LEU A 183 11.42 -2.27 11.04
N PRO A 184 11.05 -1.41 12.01
CA PRO A 184 12.03 -0.73 12.86
C PRO A 184 12.90 -1.70 13.66
N ILE A 185 12.31 -2.79 14.18
CA ILE A 185 13.01 -3.83 14.93
C ILE A 185 13.97 -4.59 14.01
N LEU A 186 13.50 -4.95 12.81
CA LEU A 186 14.34 -5.62 11.81
C LEU A 186 15.51 -4.74 11.36
N ARG A 187 15.34 -3.43 11.22
CA ARG A 187 16.43 -2.49 10.91
C ARG A 187 17.47 -2.43 12.03
N GLN A 188 17.02 -2.45 13.28
CA GLN A 188 17.95 -2.55 14.42
C GLN A 188 18.76 -3.84 14.36
N PHE A 189 18.10 -4.99 14.13
CA PHE A 189 18.79 -6.28 14.02
C PHE A 189 19.72 -6.34 12.81
N ALA A 190 19.33 -5.73 11.70
CA ALA A 190 20.19 -5.63 10.52
C ALA A 190 21.50 -4.91 10.83
N ALA A 191 21.43 -3.78 11.54
CA ALA A 191 22.62 -3.05 11.96
C ALA A 191 23.53 -3.88 12.89
N GLU A 192 22.94 -4.59 13.86
CA GLU A 192 23.69 -5.42 14.81
C GLU A 192 24.32 -6.65 14.16
N LEU A 193 23.61 -7.28 13.22
CA LEU A 193 24.05 -8.49 12.50
C LEU A 193 24.86 -8.19 11.23
N GLN A 194 25.14 -6.91 10.96
CA GLN A 194 25.81 -6.44 9.75
C GLN A 194 25.13 -6.92 8.46
N VAL A 195 23.80 -6.95 8.45
CA VAL A 195 22.97 -7.18 7.26
C VAL A 195 22.72 -5.84 6.60
N ASP A 196 23.05 -5.71 5.32
CA ASP A 196 22.82 -4.47 4.58
C ASP A 196 21.31 -4.16 4.52
N PRO A 197 20.85 -3.01 5.05
CA PRO A 197 19.44 -2.63 4.98
C PRO A 197 18.98 -2.17 3.59
N LEU A 198 19.92 -1.97 2.64
CA LEU A 198 19.64 -1.53 1.28
C LEU A 198 19.68 -2.71 0.30
N ASN A 199 18.91 -2.61 -0.77
CA ASN A 199 18.94 -3.53 -1.89
C ASN A 199 20.08 -3.17 -2.87
N SER A 200 20.25 -3.95 -3.96
CA SER A 200 21.29 -3.73 -4.97
C SER A 200 21.14 -2.39 -5.73
N THR A 201 19.99 -1.74 -5.65
CA THR A 201 19.75 -0.42 -6.27
C THR A 201 19.89 0.73 -5.29
N GLY A 202 20.27 0.46 -4.01
CA GLY A 202 20.43 1.45 -2.96
C GLY A 202 19.13 1.85 -2.25
N SER A 203 18.01 1.20 -2.58
CA SER A 203 16.72 1.44 -1.92
C SER A 203 16.59 0.61 -0.64
N PRO A 204 15.86 1.10 0.39
CA PRO A 204 15.60 0.34 1.61
C PRO A 204 14.90 -0.99 1.33
N LYS A 205 15.35 -2.07 1.97
CA LYS A 205 14.67 -3.36 1.91
C LYS A 205 13.37 -3.31 2.70
N ASN A 206 12.32 -3.92 2.15
CA ASN A 206 11.04 -4.09 2.83
C ASN A 206 11.13 -5.16 3.93
N THR A 207 10.08 -5.25 4.76
CA THR A 207 9.96 -6.19 5.88
C THR A 207 10.22 -7.63 5.46
N ARG A 208 9.67 -8.08 4.33
CA ARG A 208 9.81 -9.47 3.85
C ARG A 208 11.25 -9.81 3.51
N TYR A 209 11.88 -8.96 2.71
CA TYR A 209 13.25 -9.23 2.23
C TYR A 209 14.28 -9.06 3.35
N LEU A 210 14.12 -8.01 4.18
CA LEU A 210 15.02 -7.78 5.31
C LEU A 210 14.88 -8.88 6.37
N GLY A 211 13.65 -9.29 6.68
CA GLY A 211 13.36 -10.37 7.62
C GLY A 211 13.94 -11.71 7.17
N ASP A 212 13.79 -12.08 5.90
CA ASP A 212 14.40 -13.30 5.35
C ASP A 212 15.92 -13.32 5.51
N GLN A 213 16.58 -12.20 5.21
CA GLN A 213 18.03 -12.11 5.35
C GLN A 213 18.50 -12.16 6.80
N ILE A 214 17.77 -11.52 7.72
CA ILE A 214 18.07 -11.58 9.14
C ILE A 214 17.92 -13.00 9.67
N ILE A 215 16.83 -13.69 9.33
CA ILE A 215 16.60 -15.09 9.71
C ILE A 215 17.77 -15.97 9.24
N ARG A 216 18.14 -15.88 7.96
CA ARG A 216 19.28 -16.63 7.41
C ARG A 216 20.56 -16.32 8.16
N LYS A 217 20.85 -15.04 8.37
CA LYS A 217 22.07 -14.62 9.09
C LYS A 217 22.14 -15.16 10.52
N ILE A 218 21.00 -15.20 11.22
CA ILE A 218 20.93 -15.77 12.58
C ILE A 218 21.18 -17.29 12.53
N ILE A 219 20.57 -17.99 11.58
CA ILE A 219 20.75 -19.44 11.41
C ILE A 219 22.21 -19.77 11.07
N ASP A 220 22.86 -18.98 10.22
CA ASP A 220 24.27 -19.16 9.83
C ASP A 220 25.26 -18.89 11.00
N LEU A 221 24.82 -18.23 12.07
CA LEU A 221 25.63 -17.91 13.25
C LEU A 221 25.44 -18.93 14.39
N GLN A 222 24.49 -19.85 14.28
CA GLN A 222 24.19 -20.93 15.24
C GLN A 222 24.88 -22.21 14.86
#